data_4e7bd333ecb9dad10afb868c90d79d9f
#
_entry.id   4e7bd333ecb9dad10afb868c90d79d9f
#
_cell.length_a   1.000
_cell.length_b   1.000
_cell.length_c   1.000
_cell.angle_alpha   90.00
_cell.angle_beta   90.00
_cell.angle_gamma   90.00
#
_symmetry.space_group_name_H-M   'P 1'
#
loop_
_entity.id
_entity.type
_entity.pdbx_description
1 polymer ?
#
loop_
_entity_poly.entity_id
_entity_poly.type
_entity_poly.pdbx_seq_one_letter_code
_entity_poly.pdbx_strand_id
1 'polypeptide(L)'
;MMRLLYLGFRIYCFIFRPKTLGVRVMLIQNGRVLLVRQTYIPGWFMPGGGVKRGETLEEAVRREAREEIDAEMGELSLLGIYTHFGEHKSDHNALFLCTDFSLGEKQDSEIAEARFFPLDALPEEVPDGHRQRLDEYRDGVEIPQFGEW
;
A
#
# COMPACT_ATOMS: atom_id res chain seq x y z
N MET A 1 2.07 20.93 -8.85
CA MET A 1 1.46 20.10 -9.91
C MET A 1 0.72 18.90 -9.34
N MET A 2 1.35 18.01 -8.56
CA MET A 2 0.70 16.83 -7.96
C MET A 2 -0.54 17.13 -7.10
N ARG A 3 -0.49 18.15 -6.25
CA ARG A 3 -1.66 18.55 -5.43
C ARG A 3 -2.87 18.96 -6.26
N LEU A 4 -2.65 19.60 -7.40
CA LEU A 4 -3.73 20.04 -8.31
C LEU A 4 -4.36 18.83 -9.04
N LEU A 5 -3.53 17.87 -9.46
CA LEU A 5 -3.99 16.60 -10.04
C LEU A 5 -4.79 15.78 -9.03
N TYR A 6 -4.35 15.74 -7.79
CA TYR A 6 -5.07 15.07 -6.70
C TYR A 6 -6.43 15.72 -6.42
N LEU A 7 -6.50 17.06 -6.42
CA LEU A 7 -7.78 17.77 -6.27
C LEU A 7 -8.74 17.46 -7.42
N GLY A 8 -8.23 17.46 -8.67
CA GLY A 8 -9.02 17.08 -9.86
C GLY A 8 -9.55 15.64 -9.77
N PHE A 9 -8.72 14.70 -9.28
CA PHE A 9 -9.12 13.32 -9.05
C PHE A 9 -10.22 13.21 -7.99
N ARG A 10 -10.15 13.97 -6.90
CA ARG A 10 -11.21 14.00 -5.87
C ARG A 10 -12.54 14.50 -6.43
N ILE A 11 -12.54 15.53 -7.26
CA ILE A 11 -13.74 16.04 -7.94
C ILE A 11 -14.32 14.97 -8.87
N TYR A 12 -13.47 14.30 -9.66
CA TYR A 12 -13.88 13.17 -10.50
C TYR A 12 -14.54 12.06 -9.65
N CYS A 13 -13.93 11.64 -8.54
CA CYS A 13 -14.48 10.63 -7.64
C CYS A 13 -15.82 11.05 -7.04
N PHE A 14 -15.99 12.31 -6.68
CA PHE A 14 -17.27 12.83 -6.18
C PHE A 14 -18.41 12.73 -7.20
N ILE A 15 -18.11 13.01 -8.47
CA ILE A 15 -19.10 12.99 -9.56
C ILE A 15 -19.40 11.55 -10.01
N PHE A 16 -18.39 10.75 -10.26
CA PHE A 16 -18.53 9.45 -10.93
C PHE A 16 -18.58 8.27 -9.97
N ARG A 17 -18.19 8.43 -8.70
CA ARG A 17 -18.15 7.37 -7.67
C ARG A 17 -17.52 6.07 -8.18
N PRO A 18 -16.31 6.11 -8.71
CA PRO A 18 -15.71 4.96 -9.38
C PRO A 18 -15.43 3.82 -8.41
N LYS A 19 -15.38 2.61 -8.95
CA LYS A 19 -14.77 1.46 -8.31
C LYS A 19 -13.30 1.42 -8.75
N THR A 20 -12.39 1.32 -7.80
CA THR A 20 -10.96 1.26 -8.06
C THR A 20 -10.39 -0.05 -7.54
N LEU A 21 -9.33 -0.52 -8.19
CA LEU A 21 -8.59 -1.70 -7.79
C LEU A 21 -7.14 -1.31 -7.56
N GLY A 22 -6.66 -1.56 -6.37
CA GLY A 22 -5.29 -1.29 -5.96
C GLY A 22 -4.61 -2.54 -5.41
N VAL A 23 -3.31 -2.41 -5.22
CA VAL A 23 -2.45 -3.42 -4.58
C VAL A 23 -1.65 -2.76 -3.47
N ARG A 24 -1.39 -3.50 -2.41
CA ARG A 24 -0.50 -3.14 -1.31
C ARG A 24 0.39 -4.32 -0.96
N VAL A 25 1.60 -4.05 -0.50
CA VAL A 25 2.50 -5.08 -0.02
C VAL A 25 3.01 -4.78 1.38
N MET A 26 2.93 -5.79 2.22
CA MET A 26 3.54 -5.83 3.55
C MET A 26 4.95 -6.39 3.38
N LEU A 27 5.95 -5.50 3.35
CA LEU A 27 7.36 -5.85 3.24
C LEU A 27 7.96 -6.00 4.64
N ILE A 28 8.16 -7.24 5.07
CA ILE A 28 8.60 -7.56 6.44
C ILE A 28 10.01 -8.12 6.41
N GLN A 29 10.89 -7.54 7.22
CA GLN A 29 12.25 -8.03 7.43
C GLN A 29 12.71 -7.79 8.86
N ASN A 30 13.23 -8.81 9.52
CA ASN A 30 13.75 -8.73 10.91
C ASN A 30 12.76 -8.10 11.91
N GLY A 31 11.48 -8.47 11.84
CA GLY A 31 10.43 -7.94 12.73
C GLY A 31 10.05 -6.48 12.48
N ARG A 32 10.46 -5.93 11.35
CA ARG A 32 10.16 -4.56 10.93
C ARG A 32 9.43 -4.55 9.60
N VAL A 33 8.54 -3.59 9.42
CA VAL A 33 7.83 -3.32 8.16
C VAL A 33 8.41 -2.09 7.48
N LEU A 34 8.54 -2.14 6.16
CA LEU A 34 8.86 -0.97 5.35
C LEU A 34 7.58 -0.21 5.04
N LEU A 35 7.55 1.06 5.42
CA LEU A 35 6.47 1.99 5.08
C LEU A 35 7.02 3.16 4.28
N VAL A 36 6.16 3.74 3.47
CA VAL A 36 6.45 4.92 2.64
C VAL A 36 5.58 6.09 3.04
N ARG A 37 6.13 7.30 2.93
CA ARG A 37 5.43 8.56 3.06
C ARG A 37 5.42 9.27 1.72
N GLN A 38 4.24 9.59 1.23
CA GLN A 38 4.06 10.26 -0.06
C GLN A 38 4.18 11.79 0.11
N THR A 39 4.52 12.48 -0.98
CA THR A 39 4.72 13.95 -0.97
C THR A 39 3.40 14.74 -0.91
N TYR A 40 2.26 14.09 -1.22
CA TYR A 40 0.97 14.77 -1.40
C TYR A 40 -0.14 14.29 -0.45
N ILE A 41 0.06 13.18 0.27
CA ILE A 41 -0.86 12.66 1.30
C ILE A 41 -0.08 12.48 2.60
N PRO A 42 -0.58 13.01 3.73
CA PRO A 42 0.06 12.76 5.02
C PRO A 42 -0.14 11.32 5.48
N GLY A 43 0.84 10.79 6.20
CA GLY A 43 0.79 9.44 6.79
C GLY A 43 1.84 8.50 6.24
N TRP A 44 1.90 7.32 6.88
CA TRP A 44 2.76 6.22 6.50
C TRP A 44 1.93 5.06 5.95
N PHE A 45 2.28 4.59 4.78
CA PHE A 45 1.50 3.59 4.05
C PHE A 45 2.36 2.38 3.70
N MET A 46 1.74 1.21 3.58
CA MET A 46 2.37 0.10 2.89
C MET A 46 2.55 0.46 1.41
N PRO A 47 3.69 0.12 0.78
CA PRO A 47 3.92 0.38 -0.64
C PRO A 47 2.83 -0.22 -1.53
N GLY A 48 2.54 0.45 -2.63
CA GLY A 48 1.57 -0.01 -3.63
C GLY A 48 0.77 1.13 -4.24
N GLY A 49 -0.06 0.78 -5.22
CA GLY A 49 -0.84 1.74 -5.99
C GLY A 49 -1.91 1.09 -6.83
N GLY A 50 -2.32 1.75 -7.89
CA GLY A 50 -3.39 1.29 -8.77
C GLY A 50 -2.97 0.18 -9.74
N VAL A 51 -3.89 -0.75 -10.00
CA VAL A 51 -3.72 -1.75 -11.06
C VAL A 51 -3.99 -1.12 -12.41
N LYS A 52 -3.07 -1.25 -13.34
CA LYS A 52 -3.20 -0.73 -14.71
C LYS A 52 -3.98 -1.72 -15.59
N ARG A 53 -4.54 -1.21 -16.69
CA ARG A 53 -5.24 -2.06 -17.67
C ARG A 53 -4.29 -3.12 -18.25
N GLY A 54 -4.72 -4.38 -18.25
CA GLY A 54 -3.94 -5.49 -18.79
C GLY A 54 -2.87 -6.03 -17.86
N GLU A 55 -2.85 -5.59 -16.61
CA GLU A 55 -1.91 -5.98 -15.59
C GLU A 55 -2.57 -6.92 -14.57
N THR A 56 -1.89 -7.98 -14.18
CA THR A 56 -2.31 -8.83 -13.06
C THR A 56 -2.02 -8.14 -11.73
N LEU A 57 -2.64 -8.62 -10.64
CA LEU A 57 -2.37 -8.08 -9.29
C LEU A 57 -0.90 -8.26 -8.89
N GLU A 58 -0.28 -9.39 -9.25
CA GLU A 58 1.13 -9.64 -8.98
C GLU A 58 2.05 -8.71 -9.78
N GLU A 59 1.79 -8.51 -11.06
CA GLU A 59 2.55 -7.57 -11.89
C GLU A 59 2.42 -6.14 -11.35
N ALA A 60 1.20 -5.73 -10.95
CA ALA A 60 0.96 -4.42 -10.37
C ALA A 60 1.77 -4.18 -9.09
N VAL A 61 1.71 -5.11 -8.13
CA VAL A 61 2.41 -4.93 -6.86
C VAL A 61 3.92 -4.94 -7.01
N ARG A 62 4.46 -5.78 -7.93
CA ARG A 62 5.90 -5.78 -8.24
C ARG A 62 6.34 -4.49 -8.92
N ARG A 63 5.55 -3.96 -9.83
CA ARG A 63 5.81 -2.68 -10.51
C ARG A 63 5.79 -1.52 -9.50
N GLU A 64 4.75 -1.42 -8.67
CA GLU A 64 4.64 -0.35 -7.68
C GLU A 64 5.81 -0.38 -6.68
N ALA A 65 6.16 -1.54 -6.15
CA ALA A 65 7.30 -1.64 -5.24
C ALA A 65 8.64 -1.27 -5.90
N ARG A 66 8.81 -1.61 -7.18
CA ARG A 66 10.00 -1.20 -7.93
C ARG A 66 9.99 0.30 -8.23
N GLU A 67 8.87 0.86 -8.63
CA GLU A 67 8.72 2.29 -8.94
C GLU A 67 8.93 3.14 -7.68
N GLU A 68 8.25 2.81 -6.56
CA GLU A 68 8.26 3.61 -5.33
C GLU A 68 9.59 3.53 -4.56
N ILE A 69 10.16 2.34 -4.42
CA ILE A 69 11.26 2.06 -3.48
C ILE A 69 12.38 1.17 -4.05
N ASP A 70 12.42 0.97 -5.36
CA ASP A 70 13.41 0.13 -6.03
C ASP A 70 13.52 -1.29 -5.44
N ALA A 71 12.38 -1.86 -5.04
CA ALA A 71 12.34 -3.18 -4.44
C ALA A 71 12.26 -4.28 -5.50
N GLU A 72 13.13 -5.29 -5.37
CA GLU A 72 13.00 -6.56 -6.05
C GLU A 72 12.49 -7.61 -5.04
N MET A 73 11.34 -8.19 -5.34
CA MET A 73 10.63 -9.11 -4.44
C MET A 73 10.72 -10.55 -4.94
N GLY A 74 11.00 -11.46 -4.03
CA GLY A 74 10.95 -12.90 -4.25
C GLY A 74 9.52 -13.43 -4.19
N GLU A 75 9.27 -14.40 -3.32
CA GLU A 75 7.93 -15.01 -3.15
C GLU A 75 6.92 -14.03 -2.57
N LEU A 76 5.71 -14.03 -3.15
CA LEU A 76 4.57 -13.24 -2.72
C LEU A 76 3.45 -14.15 -2.23
N SER A 77 2.87 -13.82 -1.09
CA SER A 77 1.65 -14.45 -0.58
C SER A 77 0.51 -13.44 -0.60
N LEU A 78 -0.61 -13.77 -1.24
CA LEU A 78 -1.83 -12.96 -1.16
C LEU A 78 -2.47 -13.19 0.21
N LEU A 79 -2.60 -12.13 1.01
CA LEU A 79 -3.27 -12.17 2.32
C LEU A 79 -4.79 -12.01 2.18
N GLY A 80 -5.23 -11.11 1.31
CA GLY A 80 -6.66 -10.89 1.08
C GLY A 80 -6.95 -9.68 0.21
N ILE A 81 -8.25 -9.43 -0.01
CA ILE A 81 -8.75 -8.26 -0.73
C ILE A 81 -9.71 -7.51 0.18
N TYR A 82 -9.42 -6.24 0.43
CA TYR A 82 -10.16 -5.40 1.36
C TYR A 82 -10.74 -4.19 0.67
N THR A 83 -11.94 -3.78 1.09
CA THR A 83 -12.65 -2.65 0.50
C THR A 83 -12.60 -1.46 1.44
N HIS A 84 -12.24 -0.30 0.91
CA HIS A 84 -12.33 0.98 1.59
C HIS A 84 -13.39 1.86 0.92
N PHE A 85 -14.29 2.38 1.74
CA PHE A 85 -15.31 3.34 1.31
C PHE A 85 -14.91 4.74 1.78
N GLY A 86 -14.22 5.46 0.91
CA GLY A 86 -13.74 6.81 1.20
C GLY A 86 -13.63 7.66 -0.06
N GLU A 87 -13.54 8.98 0.11
CA GLU A 87 -13.37 9.93 -0.99
C GLU A 87 -14.39 9.74 -2.15
N HIS A 88 -15.61 9.31 -1.83
CA HIS A 88 -16.70 9.04 -2.78
C HIS A 88 -16.43 7.90 -3.77
N LYS A 89 -15.52 7.00 -3.46
CA LYS A 89 -15.20 5.81 -4.27
C LYS A 89 -15.30 4.53 -3.43
N SER A 90 -15.41 3.39 -4.11
CA SER A 90 -15.22 2.06 -3.53
C SER A 90 -13.85 1.55 -4.00
N ASP A 91 -12.90 1.52 -3.09
CA ASP A 91 -11.52 1.15 -3.38
C ASP A 91 -11.25 -0.27 -2.86
N HIS A 92 -10.91 -1.18 -3.76
CA HIS A 92 -10.57 -2.56 -3.42
C HIS A 92 -9.07 -2.74 -3.50
N ASN A 93 -8.44 -3.16 -2.41
CA ASN A 93 -7.00 -3.34 -2.30
C ASN A 93 -6.65 -4.81 -2.06
N ALA A 94 -5.88 -5.41 -2.96
CA ALA A 94 -5.26 -6.70 -2.75
C ALA A 94 -3.99 -6.50 -1.92
N LEU A 95 -3.94 -7.15 -0.75
CA LEU A 95 -2.79 -7.09 0.16
C LEU A 95 -1.92 -8.33 0.01
N PHE A 96 -0.64 -8.10 -0.27
CA PHE A 96 0.39 -9.13 -0.36
C PHE A 96 1.35 -9.07 0.82
N LEU A 97 1.94 -10.19 1.16
CA LEU A 97 3.09 -10.31 2.07
C LEU A 97 4.32 -10.72 1.27
N CYS A 98 5.44 -10.06 1.56
CA CYS A 98 6.76 -10.45 1.07
C CYS A 98 7.79 -10.31 2.20
N THR A 99 8.53 -11.38 2.46
CA THR A 99 9.62 -11.42 3.44
C THR A 99 10.98 -11.63 2.80
N ASP A 100 11.00 -11.92 1.50
CA ASP A 100 12.21 -12.10 0.68
C ASP A 100 12.28 -10.99 -0.37
N PHE A 101 13.01 -9.92 -0.08
CA PHE A 101 13.18 -8.78 -0.96
C PHE A 101 14.51 -8.07 -0.74
N SER A 102 14.95 -7.36 -1.75
CA SER A 102 16.07 -6.42 -1.69
C SER A 102 15.62 -5.03 -2.11
N LEU A 103 16.30 -4.01 -1.60
CA LEU A 103 16.07 -2.61 -1.94
C LEU A 103 17.26 -2.07 -2.71
N GLY A 104 17.00 -1.34 -3.79
CA GLY A 104 18.01 -0.52 -4.47
C GLY A 104 18.12 0.87 -3.84
N GLU A 105 18.77 1.76 -4.56
CA GLU A 105 19.01 3.14 -4.10
C GLU A 105 18.05 4.16 -4.70
N LYS A 106 17.28 3.77 -5.73
CA LYS A 106 16.39 4.66 -6.47
C LYS A 106 15.06 4.78 -5.74
N GLN A 107 14.56 6.00 -5.64
CA GLN A 107 13.26 6.32 -5.06
C GLN A 107 12.48 7.22 -6.01
N ASP A 108 11.18 6.97 -6.15
CA ASP A 108 10.31 7.83 -6.95
C ASP A 108 10.18 9.23 -6.33
N SER A 109 9.98 10.24 -7.18
CA SER A 109 9.76 11.63 -6.76
C SER A 109 8.46 11.85 -5.98
N GLU A 110 7.51 10.93 -6.07
CA GLU A 110 6.26 10.94 -5.30
C GLU A 110 6.45 10.46 -3.86
N ILE A 111 7.53 9.73 -3.58
CA ILE A 111 7.86 9.23 -2.25
C ILE A 111 8.79 10.22 -1.55
N ALA A 112 8.29 10.80 -0.46
CA ALA A 112 9.09 11.71 0.36
C ALA A 112 10.10 10.95 1.23
N GLU A 113 9.72 9.77 1.71
CA GLU A 113 10.55 8.94 2.58
C GLU A 113 10.10 7.49 2.56
N ALA A 114 11.04 6.55 2.63
CA ALA A 114 10.81 5.13 2.89
C ALA A 114 11.61 4.73 4.14
N ARG A 115 10.97 4.05 5.10
CA ARG A 115 11.59 3.71 6.38
C ARG A 115 11.07 2.40 6.96
N PHE A 116 11.96 1.65 7.60
CA PHE A 116 11.58 0.50 8.40
C PHE A 116 11.15 0.89 9.82
N PHE A 117 9.99 0.39 10.24
CA PHE A 117 9.47 0.54 11.59
C PHE A 117 9.32 -0.82 12.27
N PRO A 118 9.67 -0.95 13.56
CA PRO A 118 9.32 -2.14 14.32
C PRO A 118 7.80 -2.37 14.31
N LEU A 119 7.37 -3.62 14.19
CA LEU A 119 5.93 -3.94 14.16
C LEU A 119 5.21 -3.59 15.47
N ASP A 120 5.95 -3.56 16.59
CA ASP A 120 5.46 -3.17 17.93
C ASP A 120 5.56 -1.66 18.20
N ALA A 121 6.13 -0.89 17.30
CA ALA A 121 6.33 0.56 17.43
C ALA A 121 6.02 1.31 16.12
N LEU A 122 4.83 1.08 15.58
CA LEU A 122 4.36 1.77 14.37
C LEU A 122 4.08 3.26 14.66
N PRO A 123 4.41 4.18 13.73
CA PRO A 123 4.12 5.60 13.90
C PRO A 123 2.61 5.87 13.95
N GLU A 124 2.20 6.92 14.68
CA GLU A 124 0.78 7.25 14.86
C GLU A 124 0.06 7.53 13.54
N GLU A 125 0.76 8.07 12.56
CA GLU A 125 0.20 8.46 11.25
C GLU A 125 -0.01 7.28 10.29
N VAL A 126 0.10 6.03 10.72
CA VAL A 126 -0.31 4.88 9.92
C VAL A 126 -1.85 4.82 9.91
N PRO A 127 -2.51 4.85 8.74
CA PRO A 127 -3.97 4.76 8.65
C PRO A 127 -4.52 3.47 9.25
N ASP A 128 -5.72 3.53 9.81
CA ASP A 128 -6.33 2.43 10.57
C ASP A 128 -6.36 1.10 9.83
N GLY A 129 -6.71 1.09 8.54
CA GLY A 129 -6.74 -0.14 7.75
C GLY A 129 -5.36 -0.77 7.59
N HIS A 130 -4.33 0.04 7.32
CA HIS A 130 -2.95 -0.44 7.26
C HIS A 130 -2.49 -0.95 8.63
N ARG A 131 -2.76 -0.20 9.69
CA ARG A 131 -2.41 -0.55 11.07
C ARG A 131 -3.05 -1.87 11.47
N GLN A 132 -4.33 -2.05 11.23
CA GLN A 132 -5.04 -3.25 11.58
C GLN A 132 -4.41 -4.51 10.98
N ARG A 133 -4.07 -4.48 9.68
CA ARG A 133 -3.43 -5.63 9.01
C ARG A 133 -2.04 -5.91 9.56
N LEU A 134 -1.26 -4.86 9.89
CA LEU A 134 0.06 -4.99 10.49
C LEU A 134 -0.01 -5.54 11.91
N ASP A 135 -0.97 -5.10 12.72
CA ASP A 135 -1.18 -5.60 14.08
C ASP A 135 -1.61 -7.07 14.07
N GLU A 136 -2.52 -7.46 13.16
CA GLU A 136 -2.92 -8.86 12.98
C GLU A 136 -1.72 -9.75 12.61
N TYR A 137 -0.87 -9.28 11.70
CA TYR A 137 0.36 -10.00 11.34
C TYR A 137 1.32 -10.13 12.53
N ARG A 138 1.57 -9.03 13.26
CA ARG A 138 2.42 -9.02 14.46
C ARG A 138 1.94 -10.00 15.51
N ASP A 139 0.63 -10.03 15.75
CA ASP A 139 0.01 -10.83 16.82
C ASP A 139 -0.21 -12.29 16.39
N GLY A 140 0.10 -12.63 15.14
CA GLY A 140 -0.03 -13.99 14.62
C GLY A 140 -1.47 -14.48 14.55
N VAL A 141 -2.45 -13.56 14.47
CA VAL A 141 -3.86 -13.90 14.29
C VAL A 141 -4.17 -14.15 12.82
N GLU A 142 -5.19 -14.95 12.55
CA GLU A 142 -5.63 -15.18 11.19
C GLU A 142 -6.12 -13.88 10.55
N ILE A 143 -5.47 -13.48 9.45
CA ILE A 143 -5.87 -12.30 8.68
C ILE A 143 -7.05 -12.71 7.79
N PRO A 144 -8.23 -12.09 7.92
CA PRO A 144 -9.37 -12.44 7.09
C PRO A 144 -9.08 -12.14 5.61
N GLN A 145 -9.43 -13.08 4.73
CA GLN A 145 -9.12 -12.97 3.29
C GLN A 145 -9.91 -11.87 2.57
N PHE A 146 -10.97 -11.37 3.18
CA PHE A 146 -11.79 -10.27 2.64
C PHE A 146 -12.50 -9.52 3.78
N GLY A 147 -12.84 -8.27 3.52
CA GLY A 147 -13.48 -7.40 4.50
C GLY A 147 -13.30 -5.93 4.17
N GLU A 148 -13.52 -5.08 5.17
CA GLU A 148 -13.21 -3.66 5.06
C GLU A 148 -11.73 -3.40 5.40
N TRP A 149 -11.23 -2.32 4.76
CA TRP A 149 -9.85 -1.85 4.96
C TRP A 149 -9.77 -0.87 6.11
#